data_2a51fa1397c33e18a956fd90b4962caf
#
_entry.id   2a51fa1397c33e18a956fd90b4962caf
#
_cell.length_a   1.000
_cell.length_b   1.000
_cell.length_c   1.000
_cell.angle_alpha   90.00
_cell.angle_beta   90.00
_cell.angle_gamma   90.00
#
_symmetry.space_group_name_H-M   'P 1'
#
loop_
_entity.id
_entity.type
_entity.pdbx_description
1 polymer ?
#
loop_
_entity_poly.entity_id
_entity_poly.type
_entity_poly.pdbx_seq_one_letter_code
_entity_poly.pdbx_strand_id
1 'polypeptide(L)'
;MVDTLNSAFTCFRKAAKAGDFLITAEVTPPKGGNPAHMVSMAATLKGRVHAVNITDGSRAVLRMSSLVASAILLQNGIEPICQMACRDRNRIGLQADLMGAHALGIYNILALTGDPVKAGDHTDAKAVFDLESVRLLQVIQKLNHGFDCNEKPLTDGATDLFAGAAIDPQCASWSGLQSRFERKIQAGAQFFQSQLITGFERLEKFMDKIAAGSDKPILAGIFLLKSAKNAQFINRCVPGVNIPDHIIDRLAQAKDPLEEGVKIAAEQVKIARQLCQGVHLMAVKREDLIVPILDMAGVAPVKELVTV
;
A
#
# COMPACT_ATOMS: atom_id res chain seq x y z
N MET A 1 12.33 -18.93 20.49
CA MET A 1 12.34 -17.46 20.30
C MET A 1 11.67 -17.01 18.98
N VAL A 2 11.45 -17.90 18.01
CA VAL A 2 10.76 -17.61 16.73
C VAL A 2 9.23 -17.65 16.89
N ASP A 3 8.68 -18.50 17.76
CA ASP A 3 7.23 -18.65 17.91
C ASP A 3 6.51 -17.50 18.61
N THR A 4 7.18 -16.74 19.46
CA THR A 4 6.60 -15.59 20.16
C THR A 4 6.49 -14.34 19.27
N LEU A 5 7.31 -14.21 18.22
CA LEU A 5 7.19 -13.14 17.24
C LEU A 5 6.00 -13.37 16.28
N ASN A 6 5.66 -14.62 16.00
CA ASN A 6 4.60 -14.98 15.03
C ASN A 6 3.19 -14.60 15.47
N SER A 7 2.89 -14.48 16.76
CA SER A 7 1.54 -14.15 17.23
C SER A 7 1.23 -12.66 17.32
N ALA A 8 2.27 -11.80 17.47
CA ALA A 8 2.11 -10.37 17.73
C ALA A 8 1.86 -9.51 16.46
N PHE A 9 2.34 -9.98 15.29
CA PHE A 9 2.47 -9.13 14.10
C PHE A 9 1.57 -9.54 12.91
N THR A 10 0.40 -10.09 13.17
CA THR A 10 -0.56 -10.40 12.10
C THR A 10 -1.86 -9.60 12.22
N CYS A 11 -1.77 -8.37 12.77
CA CYS A 11 -2.93 -7.51 12.98
C CYS A 11 -3.68 -7.24 11.67
N PHE A 12 -2.97 -6.84 10.62
CA PHE A 12 -3.56 -6.54 9.31
C PHE A 12 -4.23 -7.78 8.69
N ARG A 13 -3.51 -8.92 8.62
CA ARG A 13 -4.04 -10.17 8.04
C ARG A 13 -5.22 -10.72 8.85
N LYS A 14 -5.15 -10.64 10.19
CA LYS A 14 -6.26 -11.08 11.08
C LYS A 14 -7.48 -10.19 10.91
N ALA A 15 -7.30 -8.88 10.91
CA ALA A 15 -8.37 -7.91 10.68
C ALA A 15 -9.01 -8.09 9.28
N ALA A 16 -8.19 -8.32 8.24
CA ALA A 16 -8.68 -8.62 6.90
C ALA A 16 -9.56 -9.87 6.86
N LYS A 17 -9.13 -10.95 7.54
CA LYS A 17 -9.91 -12.21 7.63
C LYS A 17 -11.17 -12.08 8.50
N ALA A 18 -11.15 -11.20 9.49
CA ALA A 18 -12.31 -10.93 10.35
C ALA A 18 -13.36 -10.04 9.67
N GLY A 19 -13.03 -9.43 8.54
CA GLY A 19 -13.91 -8.48 7.85
C GLY A 19 -13.94 -7.09 8.50
N ASP A 20 -12.93 -6.75 9.31
CA ASP A 20 -12.80 -5.43 9.91
C ASP A 20 -12.55 -4.35 8.85
N PHE A 21 -12.94 -3.11 9.15
CA PHE A 21 -12.58 -1.98 8.30
C PHE A 21 -11.09 -1.68 8.40
N LEU A 22 -10.36 -2.00 7.35
CA LEU A 22 -8.89 -1.95 7.33
C LEU A 22 -8.38 -0.52 7.16
N ILE A 23 -7.37 -0.18 7.93
CA ILE A 23 -6.70 1.12 7.88
C ILE A 23 -5.22 0.88 7.67
N THR A 24 -4.66 1.41 6.59
CA THR A 24 -3.22 1.42 6.34
C THR A 24 -2.75 2.83 6.03
N ALA A 25 -1.48 3.10 6.30
CA ALA A 25 -0.86 4.38 6.00
C ALA A 25 0.46 4.16 5.26
N GLU A 26 0.83 5.13 4.42
CA GLU A 26 2.10 5.08 3.71
C GLU A 26 3.18 5.85 4.44
N VAL A 27 4.37 5.27 4.57
CA VAL A 27 5.59 5.94 5.01
C VAL A 27 6.69 5.70 3.98
N THR A 28 7.34 6.78 3.57
CA THR A 28 8.41 6.73 2.59
C THR A 28 9.76 6.47 3.27
N PRO A 29 10.54 5.46 2.84
CA PRO A 29 11.89 5.26 3.33
C PRO A 29 12.80 6.48 3.09
N PRO A 30 13.83 6.70 3.93
CA PRO A 30 14.74 7.82 3.77
C PRO A 30 15.57 7.71 2.49
N LYS A 31 16.02 8.87 1.96
CA LYS A 31 17.06 8.94 0.93
C LYS A 31 18.43 8.98 1.58
N GLY A 32 18.79 7.93 2.31
CA GLY A 32 20.05 7.86 3.05
C GLY A 32 20.02 6.74 4.09
N GLY A 33 21.11 6.61 4.86
CA GLY A 33 21.29 5.53 5.82
C GLY A 33 20.66 5.74 7.20
N ASN A 34 20.08 6.92 7.50
CA ASN A 34 19.49 7.20 8.81
C ASN A 34 17.97 7.02 8.81
N PRO A 35 17.41 5.99 9.47
CA PRO A 35 15.98 5.72 9.52
C PRO A 35 15.22 6.49 10.61
N ALA A 36 15.86 7.29 11.46
CA ALA A 36 15.27 7.86 12.67
C ALA A 36 13.97 8.63 12.42
N HIS A 37 13.95 9.48 11.38
CA HIS A 37 12.74 10.23 11.03
C HIS A 37 11.60 9.32 10.56
N MET A 38 11.89 8.31 9.74
CA MET A 38 10.91 7.32 9.28
C MET A 38 10.28 6.58 10.47
N VAL A 39 11.12 6.13 11.41
CA VAL A 39 10.67 5.43 12.62
C VAL A 39 9.81 6.35 13.49
N SER A 40 10.22 7.60 13.68
CA SER A 40 9.47 8.61 14.45
C SER A 40 8.08 8.85 13.83
N MET A 41 8.00 9.00 12.51
CA MET A 41 6.71 9.21 11.83
C MET A 41 5.81 7.97 11.93
N ALA A 42 6.36 6.79 11.68
CA ALA A 42 5.60 5.56 11.79
C ALA A 42 5.13 5.26 13.23
N ALA A 43 5.90 5.67 14.25
CA ALA A 43 5.52 5.51 15.66
C ALA A 43 4.24 6.28 16.02
N THR A 44 3.95 7.40 15.37
CA THR A 44 2.70 8.16 15.59
C THR A 44 1.45 7.40 15.13
N LEU A 45 1.63 6.39 14.30
CA LEU A 45 0.55 5.60 13.70
C LEU A 45 0.20 4.34 14.49
N LYS A 46 0.97 4.00 15.54
CA LYS A 46 0.71 2.83 16.39
C LYS A 46 -0.67 2.89 17.02
N GLY A 47 -1.40 1.77 16.98
CA GLY A 47 -2.75 1.69 17.50
C GLY A 47 -3.80 2.48 16.70
N ARG A 48 -3.40 3.12 15.60
CA ARG A 48 -4.31 3.90 14.75
C ARG A 48 -4.48 3.29 13.36
N VAL A 49 -3.50 2.53 12.89
CA VAL A 49 -3.54 1.78 11.63
C VAL A 49 -3.21 0.31 11.88
N HIS A 50 -3.71 -0.58 11.02
CA HIS A 50 -3.43 -2.01 11.09
C HIS A 50 -2.03 -2.35 10.61
N ALA A 51 -1.54 -1.62 9.60
CA ALA A 51 -0.18 -1.76 9.08
C ALA A 51 0.29 -0.49 8.36
N VAL A 52 1.61 -0.36 8.20
CA VAL A 52 2.25 0.75 7.51
C VAL A 52 2.89 0.27 6.22
N ASN A 53 2.47 0.83 5.09
CA ASN A 53 3.08 0.58 3.79
C ASN A 53 4.45 1.26 3.69
N ILE A 54 5.44 0.48 3.29
CA ILE A 54 6.80 0.95 3.03
C ILE A 54 7.07 0.92 1.54
N THR A 55 7.20 2.10 0.94
CA THR A 55 7.33 2.25 -0.53
C THR A 55 8.66 1.71 -1.05
N ASP A 56 8.65 1.10 -2.24
CA ASP A 56 9.83 0.56 -2.91
C ASP A 56 10.26 1.44 -4.09
N GLY A 57 10.98 2.52 -3.79
CA GLY A 57 11.44 3.46 -4.80
C GLY A 57 10.30 4.07 -5.62
N SER A 58 9.24 4.52 -4.96
CA SER A 58 8.09 5.17 -5.60
C SER A 58 8.55 6.26 -6.58
N ARG A 59 7.95 6.30 -7.77
CA ARG A 59 8.36 7.15 -8.91
C ARG A 59 9.81 6.92 -9.36
N ALA A 60 10.36 5.73 -9.15
CA ALA A 60 11.75 5.40 -9.48
C ALA A 60 12.80 6.33 -8.83
N VAL A 61 12.50 6.88 -7.66
CA VAL A 61 13.43 7.74 -6.89
C VAL A 61 14.19 6.88 -5.89
N LEU A 62 15.52 7.07 -5.84
CA LEU A 62 16.40 6.36 -4.91
C LEU A 62 15.96 6.55 -3.46
N ARG A 63 15.74 5.45 -2.76
CA ARG A 63 15.40 5.36 -1.34
C ARG A 63 16.09 4.15 -0.71
N MET A 64 16.11 4.12 0.63
CA MET A 64 16.45 2.89 1.36
C MET A 64 15.53 1.75 0.90
N SER A 65 16.07 0.51 0.82
CA SER A 65 15.30 -0.69 0.46
C SER A 65 14.04 -0.82 1.31
N SER A 66 12.91 -1.08 0.67
CA SER A 66 11.62 -1.32 1.35
C SER A 66 11.71 -2.50 2.33
N LEU A 67 12.42 -3.56 1.98
CA LEU A 67 12.65 -4.72 2.84
C LEU A 67 13.41 -4.34 4.11
N VAL A 68 14.52 -3.60 3.98
CA VAL A 68 15.32 -3.15 5.13
C VAL A 68 14.52 -2.18 6.00
N ALA A 69 13.83 -1.22 5.39
CA ALA A 69 12.99 -0.27 6.10
C ALA A 69 11.84 -0.98 6.85
N SER A 70 11.23 -2.00 6.24
CA SER A 70 10.20 -2.83 6.87
C SER A 70 10.74 -3.59 8.08
N ALA A 71 11.94 -4.17 7.98
CA ALA A 71 12.59 -4.85 9.10
C ALA A 71 12.85 -3.89 10.28
N ILE A 72 13.32 -2.67 9.99
CA ILE A 72 13.53 -1.63 11.00
C ILE A 72 12.21 -1.26 11.69
N LEU A 73 11.11 -1.07 10.94
CA LEU A 73 9.80 -0.77 11.54
C LEU A 73 9.30 -1.93 12.39
N LEU A 74 9.44 -3.15 11.92
CA LEU A 74 9.03 -4.35 12.66
C LEU A 74 9.78 -4.45 14.01
N GLN A 75 11.10 -4.20 14.03
CA GLN A 75 11.89 -4.13 15.26
C GLN A 75 11.42 -3.03 16.23
N ASN A 76 10.76 -2.01 15.73
CA ASN A 76 10.14 -0.93 16.52
C ASN A 76 8.66 -1.21 16.84
N GLY A 77 8.17 -2.43 16.65
CA GLY A 77 6.80 -2.84 16.97
C GLY A 77 5.74 -2.19 16.05
N ILE A 78 6.07 -1.97 14.78
CA ILE A 78 5.17 -1.44 13.76
C ILE A 78 5.04 -2.47 12.65
N GLU A 79 3.83 -2.97 12.40
CA GLU A 79 3.56 -3.95 11.35
C GLU A 79 3.72 -3.34 9.96
N PRO A 80 4.63 -3.83 9.10
CA PRO A 80 4.80 -3.32 7.76
C PRO A 80 3.94 -4.05 6.74
N ILE A 81 3.57 -3.34 5.66
CA ILE A 81 3.30 -3.91 4.34
C ILE A 81 4.49 -3.53 3.47
N CYS A 82 5.35 -4.51 3.18
CA CYS A 82 6.51 -4.29 2.33
C CYS A 82 6.08 -4.21 0.86
N GLN A 83 6.21 -3.04 0.25
CA GLN A 83 6.05 -2.93 -1.20
C GLN A 83 7.24 -3.57 -1.90
N MET A 84 6.99 -4.30 -2.98
CA MET A 84 8.03 -4.96 -3.76
C MET A 84 7.83 -4.72 -5.25
N ALA A 85 8.71 -3.91 -5.85
CA ALA A 85 8.68 -3.55 -7.26
C ALA A 85 9.58 -4.48 -8.10
N CYS A 86 9.07 -4.88 -9.27
CA CYS A 86 9.83 -5.70 -10.23
C CYS A 86 10.86 -4.90 -11.03
N ARG A 87 10.86 -3.56 -10.93
CA ARG A 87 11.70 -2.67 -11.75
C ARG A 87 13.19 -2.96 -11.61
N ASP A 88 13.68 -3.17 -10.38
CA ASP A 88 15.11 -3.13 -10.07
C ASP A 88 15.71 -4.52 -9.84
N ARG A 89 14.90 -5.59 -9.83
CA ARG A 89 15.30 -6.95 -9.46
C ARG A 89 14.81 -7.99 -10.46
N ASN A 90 15.64 -8.98 -10.76
CA ASN A 90 15.21 -10.16 -11.50
C ASN A 90 14.48 -11.15 -10.57
N ARG A 91 13.92 -12.23 -11.15
CA ARG A 91 13.16 -13.25 -10.41
C ARG A 91 13.95 -13.95 -9.32
N ILE A 92 15.29 -14.07 -9.44
CA ILE A 92 16.14 -14.65 -8.40
C ILE A 92 16.18 -13.70 -7.19
N GLY A 93 16.48 -12.42 -7.42
CA GLY A 93 16.53 -11.41 -6.38
C GLY A 93 15.16 -11.22 -5.70
N LEU A 94 14.07 -11.22 -6.47
CA LEU A 94 12.71 -11.11 -5.91
C LEU A 94 12.35 -12.29 -5.01
N GLN A 95 12.67 -13.54 -5.41
CA GLN A 95 12.46 -14.73 -4.58
C GLN A 95 13.32 -14.71 -3.32
N ALA A 96 14.58 -14.32 -3.44
CA ALA A 96 15.48 -14.21 -2.29
C ALA A 96 14.96 -13.17 -1.27
N ASP A 97 14.51 -12.00 -1.74
CA ASP A 97 13.94 -10.96 -0.89
C ASP A 97 12.62 -11.40 -0.24
N LEU A 98 11.76 -12.15 -0.94
CA LEU A 98 10.51 -12.70 -0.40
C LEU A 98 10.76 -13.73 0.71
N MET A 99 11.70 -14.64 0.50
CA MET A 99 12.12 -15.60 1.53
C MET A 99 12.75 -14.88 2.72
N GLY A 100 13.59 -13.87 2.47
CA GLY A 100 14.18 -13.02 3.50
C GLY A 100 13.12 -12.23 4.29
N ALA A 101 12.12 -11.67 3.62
CA ALA A 101 11.00 -11.01 4.27
C ALA A 101 10.27 -11.96 5.24
N HIS A 102 9.92 -13.16 4.78
CA HIS A 102 9.28 -14.18 5.62
C HIS A 102 10.15 -14.55 6.82
N ALA A 103 11.44 -14.79 6.61
CA ALA A 103 12.38 -15.13 7.69
C ALA A 103 12.53 -14.01 8.73
N LEU A 104 12.37 -12.76 8.34
CA LEU A 104 12.38 -11.60 9.23
C LEU A 104 11.02 -11.35 9.93
N GLY A 105 9.96 -12.12 9.61
CA GLY A 105 8.61 -11.89 10.14
C GLY A 105 7.81 -10.82 9.39
N ILE A 106 8.25 -10.43 8.20
CA ILE A 106 7.52 -9.50 7.32
C ILE A 106 6.61 -10.34 6.41
N TYR A 107 5.33 -10.43 6.77
CA TYR A 107 4.39 -11.31 6.07
C TYR A 107 3.54 -10.59 5.04
N ASN A 108 3.28 -9.29 5.21
CA ASN A 108 2.42 -8.55 4.28
C ASN A 108 3.26 -7.95 3.15
N ILE A 109 2.96 -8.33 1.92
CA ILE A 109 3.66 -7.90 0.71
C ILE A 109 2.68 -7.21 -0.24
N LEU A 110 3.01 -6.03 -0.76
CA LEU A 110 2.29 -5.43 -1.87
C LEU A 110 3.11 -5.60 -3.16
N ALA A 111 2.62 -6.46 -4.05
CA ALA A 111 3.29 -6.78 -5.32
C ALA A 111 3.05 -5.69 -6.36
N LEU A 112 4.12 -5.07 -6.83
CA LEU A 112 4.10 -3.95 -7.78
C LEU A 112 4.96 -4.24 -9.01
N THR A 113 4.53 -3.75 -10.17
CA THR A 113 5.40 -3.72 -11.35
C THR A 113 6.53 -2.70 -11.16
N GLY A 114 6.21 -1.56 -10.59
CA GLY A 114 7.12 -0.42 -10.41
C GLY A 114 7.00 0.61 -11.54
N ASP A 115 7.32 1.86 -11.21
CA ASP A 115 7.33 2.97 -12.16
C ASP A 115 8.51 2.87 -13.13
N PRO A 116 8.40 3.38 -14.36
CA PRO A 116 9.51 3.42 -15.29
C PRO A 116 10.71 4.19 -14.73
N VAL A 117 11.93 3.70 -14.94
CA VAL A 117 13.18 4.34 -14.48
C VAL A 117 13.27 5.81 -14.89
N LYS A 118 12.78 6.15 -16.10
CA LYS A 118 12.76 7.52 -16.62
C LYS A 118 11.91 8.51 -15.81
N ALA A 119 11.04 8.02 -14.93
CA ALA A 119 10.23 8.87 -14.03
C ALA A 119 10.99 9.31 -12.77
N GLY A 120 12.17 8.76 -12.52
CA GLY A 120 12.96 8.94 -11.32
C GLY A 120 14.15 9.88 -11.42
N ASP A 121 15.06 9.74 -10.48
CA ASP A 121 16.26 10.57 -10.34
C ASP A 121 17.55 9.92 -10.91
N HIS A 122 17.47 8.67 -11.39
CA HIS A 122 18.53 7.95 -12.08
C HIS A 122 18.03 7.47 -13.44
N THR A 123 17.75 8.40 -14.34
CA THR A 123 17.05 8.15 -15.61
C THR A 123 17.79 7.26 -16.59
N ASP A 124 19.10 7.06 -16.38
CA ASP A 124 20.01 6.21 -17.13
C ASP A 124 20.23 4.83 -16.49
N ALA A 125 19.66 4.57 -15.30
CA ALA A 125 19.74 3.26 -14.68
C ALA A 125 19.05 2.21 -15.56
N LYS A 126 19.60 1.00 -15.57
CA LYS A 126 19.06 -0.11 -16.37
C LYS A 126 17.90 -0.77 -15.67
N ALA A 127 16.69 -0.65 -16.22
CA ALA A 127 15.53 -1.37 -15.75
C ALA A 127 15.67 -2.89 -15.96
N VAL A 128 15.15 -3.68 -15.04
CA VAL A 128 15.17 -5.14 -15.12
C VAL A 128 13.83 -5.67 -15.63
N PHE A 129 12.74 -5.43 -14.89
CA PHE A 129 11.38 -5.88 -15.24
C PHE A 129 11.32 -7.34 -15.75
N ASP A 130 12.08 -8.25 -15.12
CA ASP A 130 12.02 -9.68 -15.44
C ASP A 130 10.63 -10.27 -15.13
N LEU A 131 9.94 -9.69 -14.16
CA LEU A 131 8.55 -9.96 -13.81
C LEU A 131 7.72 -8.67 -13.84
N GLU A 132 6.41 -8.84 -13.78
CA GLU A 132 5.44 -7.78 -13.50
C GLU A 132 4.55 -8.24 -12.31
N SER A 133 3.70 -7.36 -11.79
CA SER A 133 2.99 -7.59 -10.52
C SER A 133 2.17 -8.89 -10.48
N VAL A 134 1.53 -9.29 -11.58
CA VAL A 134 0.77 -10.56 -11.65
C VAL A 134 1.70 -11.76 -11.54
N ARG A 135 2.83 -11.72 -12.23
CA ARG A 135 3.84 -12.78 -12.13
C ARG A 135 4.49 -12.83 -10.75
N LEU A 136 4.71 -11.67 -10.11
CA LEU A 136 5.22 -11.62 -8.75
C LEU A 136 4.24 -12.24 -7.76
N LEU A 137 2.92 -12.01 -7.91
CA LEU A 137 1.89 -12.69 -7.10
C LEU A 137 1.94 -14.21 -7.28
N GLN A 138 2.09 -14.70 -8.52
CA GLN A 138 2.23 -16.13 -8.79
C GLN A 138 3.50 -16.72 -8.12
N VAL A 139 4.59 -15.97 -8.13
CA VAL A 139 5.82 -16.35 -7.41
C VAL A 139 5.58 -16.47 -5.92
N ILE A 140 4.92 -15.47 -5.30
CA ILE A 140 4.58 -15.52 -3.88
C ILE A 140 3.71 -16.75 -3.58
N GLN A 141 2.73 -17.03 -4.42
CA GLN A 141 1.88 -18.20 -4.26
C GLN A 141 2.68 -19.52 -4.32
N LYS A 142 3.62 -19.65 -5.27
CA LYS A 142 4.50 -20.80 -5.36
C LYS A 142 5.38 -20.97 -4.12
N LEU A 143 6.01 -19.90 -3.66
CA LEU A 143 6.84 -19.93 -2.44
C LEU A 143 6.01 -20.33 -1.20
N ASN A 144 4.76 -19.87 -1.11
CA ASN A 144 3.83 -20.28 -0.05
C ASN A 144 3.42 -21.77 -0.15
N HIS A 145 3.52 -22.38 -1.33
CA HIS A 145 3.31 -23.82 -1.53
C HIS A 145 4.61 -24.63 -1.46
N GLY A 146 5.75 -24.00 -1.16
CA GLY A 146 7.03 -24.67 -1.01
C GLY A 146 7.78 -24.92 -2.33
N PHE A 147 7.51 -24.13 -3.37
CA PHE A 147 8.18 -24.26 -4.67
C PHE A 147 8.77 -22.92 -5.13
N ASP A 148 9.87 -22.97 -5.85
CA ASP A 148 10.44 -21.82 -6.55
C ASP A 148 9.73 -21.56 -7.90
N CYS A 149 10.16 -20.52 -8.63
CA CYS A 149 9.64 -20.18 -9.96
C CYS A 149 9.75 -21.32 -10.99
N ASN A 150 10.72 -22.22 -10.82
CA ASN A 150 11.01 -23.33 -11.74
C ASN A 150 10.42 -24.66 -11.26
N GLU A 151 9.42 -24.61 -10.35
CA GLU A 151 8.75 -25.78 -9.77
C GLU A 151 9.70 -26.71 -8.97
N LYS A 152 10.83 -26.19 -8.50
CA LYS A 152 11.72 -26.96 -7.62
C LYS A 152 11.29 -26.77 -6.17
N PRO A 153 11.21 -27.86 -5.37
CA PRO A 153 10.83 -27.76 -3.97
C PRO A 153 11.84 -26.95 -3.16
N LEU A 154 11.36 -26.15 -2.22
CA LEU A 154 12.17 -25.46 -1.22
C LEU A 154 12.53 -26.45 -0.13
N THR A 155 13.84 -26.67 0.10
CA THR A 155 14.33 -27.67 1.06
C THR A 155 14.17 -27.27 2.51
N ASP A 156 14.14 -25.95 2.76
CA ASP A 156 14.15 -25.36 4.11
C ASP A 156 12.82 -24.73 4.52
N GLY A 157 11.74 -25.15 3.87
CA GLY A 157 10.38 -24.79 4.21
C GLY A 157 9.73 -23.78 3.27
N ALA A 158 8.40 -23.77 3.29
CA ALA A 158 7.56 -22.83 2.54
C ALA A 158 7.51 -21.47 3.25
N THR A 159 7.11 -20.43 2.51
CA THR A 159 6.74 -19.13 3.10
C THR A 159 5.25 -19.09 3.50
N ASP A 160 4.84 -18.06 4.26
CA ASP A 160 3.42 -17.77 4.55
C ASP A 160 3.17 -16.26 4.37
N LEU A 161 3.34 -15.79 3.13
CA LEU A 161 3.19 -14.38 2.79
C LEU A 161 1.74 -14.04 2.45
N PHE A 162 1.25 -12.92 2.97
CA PHE A 162 -0.05 -12.34 2.68
C PHE A 162 0.11 -11.27 1.60
N ALA A 163 -0.17 -11.65 0.36
CA ALA A 163 0.13 -10.85 -0.82
C ALA A 163 -1.05 -9.96 -1.24
N GLY A 164 -0.78 -8.69 -1.44
CA GLY A 164 -1.71 -7.71 -2.01
C GLY A 164 -1.28 -7.20 -3.37
N ALA A 165 -2.19 -6.52 -4.02
CA ALA A 165 -1.98 -5.90 -5.33
C ALA A 165 -2.55 -4.49 -5.40
N ALA A 166 -1.94 -3.65 -6.25
CA ALA A 166 -2.51 -2.35 -6.57
C ALA A 166 -3.65 -2.48 -7.60
N ILE A 167 -4.66 -1.62 -7.50
CA ILE A 167 -5.76 -1.50 -8.48
C ILE A 167 -6.05 -0.01 -8.72
N ASP A 168 -6.52 0.33 -9.91
CA ASP A 168 -6.97 1.69 -10.23
C ASP A 168 -8.43 1.69 -10.70
N PRO A 169 -9.39 1.91 -9.80
CA PRO A 169 -10.81 2.01 -10.14
C PRO A 169 -11.12 3.16 -11.12
N GLN A 170 -10.24 4.14 -11.25
CA GLN A 170 -10.42 5.30 -12.12
C GLN A 170 -9.90 5.08 -13.55
N CYS A 171 -9.34 3.90 -13.84
CA CYS A 171 -8.87 3.54 -15.17
C CYS A 171 -9.98 3.69 -16.22
N ALA A 172 -9.67 4.28 -17.37
CA ALA A 172 -10.64 4.59 -18.42
C ALA A 172 -11.35 3.34 -18.97
N SER A 173 -10.63 2.24 -19.15
CA SER A 173 -11.17 0.98 -19.68
C SER A 173 -11.74 0.08 -18.59
N TRP A 174 -13.06 -0.06 -18.54
CA TRP A 174 -13.74 -0.98 -17.60
C TRP A 174 -13.41 -2.45 -17.84
N SER A 175 -13.41 -2.90 -19.10
CA SER A 175 -13.04 -4.29 -19.44
C SER A 175 -11.57 -4.59 -19.10
N GLY A 176 -10.69 -3.63 -19.35
CA GLY A 176 -9.28 -3.75 -18.95
C GLY A 176 -9.08 -3.73 -17.43
N LEU A 177 -9.89 -2.97 -16.70
CA LEU A 177 -9.88 -2.95 -15.23
C LEU A 177 -10.35 -4.30 -14.68
N GLN A 178 -11.48 -4.81 -15.16
CA GLN A 178 -12.01 -6.11 -14.76
C GLN A 178 -11.01 -7.24 -15.04
N SER A 179 -10.48 -7.32 -16.25
CA SER A 179 -9.49 -8.34 -16.61
C SER A 179 -8.24 -8.29 -15.73
N ARG A 180 -7.73 -7.08 -15.40
CA ARG A 180 -6.58 -6.93 -14.49
C ARG A 180 -6.91 -7.36 -13.07
N PHE A 181 -8.10 -7.03 -12.57
CA PHE A 181 -8.56 -7.42 -11.24
C PHE A 181 -8.66 -8.95 -11.12
N GLU A 182 -9.37 -9.58 -12.05
CA GLU A 182 -9.54 -11.03 -12.10
C GLU A 182 -8.20 -11.78 -12.20
N ARG A 183 -7.32 -11.34 -13.08
CA ARG A 183 -5.97 -11.92 -13.20
C ARG A 183 -5.15 -11.83 -11.92
N LYS A 184 -5.27 -10.74 -11.16
CA LYS A 184 -4.58 -10.57 -9.87
C LYS A 184 -5.17 -11.48 -8.80
N ILE A 185 -6.49 -11.66 -8.76
CA ILE A 185 -7.14 -12.64 -7.87
C ILE A 185 -6.64 -14.06 -8.21
N GLN A 186 -6.70 -14.45 -9.48
CA GLN A 186 -6.23 -15.76 -9.94
C GLN A 186 -4.74 -15.99 -9.64
N ALA A 187 -3.94 -14.93 -9.65
CA ALA A 187 -2.51 -14.97 -9.31
C ALA A 187 -2.25 -15.02 -7.78
N GLY A 188 -3.28 -14.99 -6.94
CA GLY A 188 -3.16 -15.16 -5.50
C GLY A 188 -3.20 -13.86 -4.69
N ALA A 189 -3.68 -12.74 -5.26
CA ALA A 189 -3.89 -11.52 -4.47
C ALA A 189 -4.95 -11.74 -3.38
N GLN A 190 -4.62 -11.37 -2.14
CA GLN A 190 -5.45 -11.57 -0.96
C GLN A 190 -6.05 -10.26 -0.42
N PHE A 191 -5.55 -9.11 -0.87
CA PHE A 191 -6.10 -7.77 -0.66
C PHE A 191 -5.71 -6.85 -1.80
N PHE A 192 -6.41 -5.71 -1.91
CA PHE A 192 -6.12 -4.69 -2.91
C PHE A 192 -5.99 -3.32 -2.27
N GLN A 193 -5.05 -2.52 -2.76
CA GLN A 193 -4.96 -1.09 -2.46
C GLN A 193 -5.16 -0.30 -3.74
N SER A 194 -6.08 0.67 -3.73
CA SER A 194 -6.29 1.47 -4.91
C SER A 194 -5.24 2.57 -5.04
N GLN A 195 -5.09 3.08 -6.26
CA GLN A 195 -4.49 4.40 -6.47
C GLN A 195 -5.31 5.46 -5.73
N LEU A 196 -4.75 6.67 -5.61
CA LEU A 196 -5.46 7.84 -5.12
C LEU A 196 -6.86 7.97 -5.77
N ILE A 197 -7.91 7.93 -4.94
CA ILE A 197 -9.29 8.10 -5.39
C ILE A 197 -9.65 9.58 -5.37
N THR A 198 -10.09 10.09 -6.52
CA THR A 198 -10.61 11.45 -6.68
C THR A 198 -12.07 11.46 -7.09
N GLY A 199 -12.57 10.35 -7.67
CA GLY A 199 -13.95 10.15 -8.09
C GLY A 199 -14.60 8.95 -7.40
N PHE A 200 -15.30 9.18 -6.31
CA PHE A 200 -15.94 8.12 -5.52
C PHE A 200 -17.05 7.40 -6.26
N GLU A 201 -17.74 8.05 -7.21
CA GLU A 201 -18.71 7.39 -8.09
C GLU A 201 -18.10 6.27 -8.94
N ARG A 202 -16.83 6.43 -9.34
CA ARG A 202 -16.12 5.36 -10.07
C ARG A 202 -15.70 4.22 -9.14
N LEU A 203 -15.34 4.53 -7.91
CA LEU A 203 -15.07 3.52 -6.89
C LEU A 203 -16.33 2.71 -6.61
N GLU A 204 -17.48 3.37 -6.41
CA GLU A 204 -18.78 2.73 -6.19
C GLU A 204 -19.13 1.77 -7.35
N LYS A 205 -19.06 2.26 -8.59
CA LYS A 205 -19.29 1.43 -9.77
C LYS A 205 -18.33 0.25 -9.88
N PHE A 206 -17.07 0.43 -9.47
CA PHE A 206 -16.09 -0.65 -9.44
C PHE A 206 -16.49 -1.69 -8.39
N MET A 207 -16.86 -1.27 -7.21
CA MET A 207 -17.30 -2.16 -6.12
C MET A 207 -18.55 -2.96 -6.54
N ASP A 208 -19.54 -2.30 -7.13
CA ASP A 208 -20.81 -2.92 -7.53
C ASP A 208 -20.67 -3.88 -8.73
N LYS A 209 -19.85 -3.52 -9.72
CA LYS A 209 -19.84 -4.23 -11.02
C LYS A 209 -18.70 -5.20 -11.18
N ILE A 210 -17.56 -4.95 -10.54
CA ILE A 210 -16.34 -5.75 -10.73
C ILE A 210 -15.98 -6.49 -9.46
N ALA A 211 -16.02 -5.81 -8.32
CA ALA A 211 -15.57 -6.36 -7.05
C ALA A 211 -16.67 -7.08 -6.26
N ALA A 212 -17.95 -6.93 -6.61
CA ALA A 212 -19.11 -7.46 -5.86
C ALA A 212 -19.05 -8.96 -5.58
N GLY A 213 -18.41 -9.75 -6.46
CA GLY A 213 -18.23 -11.19 -6.29
C GLY A 213 -16.95 -11.61 -5.58
N SER A 214 -16.13 -10.65 -5.11
CA SER A 214 -14.83 -10.91 -4.48
C SER A 214 -14.91 -10.82 -2.97
N ASP A 215 -14.32 -11.80 -2.28
CA ASP A 215 -14.12 -11.81 -0.83
C ASP A 215 -12.83 -11.05 -0.41
N LYS A 216 -12.09 -10.48 -1.37
CA LYS A 216 -10.81 -9.80 -1.11
C LYS A 216 -11.05 -8.36 -0.72
N PRO A 217 -10.55 -7.90 0.45
CA PRO A 217 -10.73 -6.52 0.87
C PRO A 217 -10.05 -5.55 -0.08
N ILE A 218 -10.75 -4.45 -0.36
CA ILE A 218 -10.29 -3.34 -1.20
C ILE A 218 -10.17 -2.11 -0.31
N LEU A 219 -8.97 -1.53 -0.29
CA LEU A 219 -8.66 -0.32 0.45
C LEU A 219 -8.58 0.87 -0.50
N ALA A 220 -9.44 1.86 -0.30
CA ALA A 220 -9.44 3.09 -1.08
C ALA A 220 -8.22 3.95 -0.73
N GLY A 221 -7.46 4.38 -1.73
CA GLY A 221 -6.34 5.29 -1.57
C GLY A 221 -6.82 6.71 -1.32
N ILE A 222 -6.52 7.27 -0.17
CA ILE A 222 -6.85 8.64 0.23
C ILE A 222 -5.57 9.45 0.37
N PHE A 223 -5.48 10.55 -0.36
CA PHE A 223 -4.28 11.39 -0.37
C PHE A 223 -4.55 12.75 0.28
N LEU A 224 -3.68 13.14 1.22
CA LEU A 224 -3.75 14.48 1.84
C LEU A 224 -3.32 15.56 0.84
N LEU A 225 -4.26 16.34 0.37
CA LEU A 225 -4.04 17.52 -0.46
C LEU A 225 -3.65 18.69 0.44
N LYS A 226 -2.44 19.23 0.27
CA LYS A 226 -1.87 20.26 1.16
C LYS A 226 -2.18 21.68 0.71
N SER A 227 -2.59 21.88 -0.53
CA SER A 227 -2.96 23.19 -1.11
C SER A 227 -3.51 23.01 -2.53
N ALA A 228 -4.14 24.05 -3.08
CA ALA A 228 -4.57 24.08 -4.48
C ALA A 228 -3.39 23.85 -5.45
N LYS A 229 -2.22 24.45 -5.17
CA LYS A 229 -0.99 24.23 -5.99
C LYS A 229 -0.55 22.78 -5.96
N ASN A 230 -0.66 22.10 -4.81
CA ASN A 230 -0.34 20.68 -4.69
C ASN A 230 -1.32 19.82 -5.48
N ALA A 231 -2.61 20.10 -5.43
CA ALA A 231 -3.64 19.40 -6.19
C ALA A 231 -3.43 19.57 -7.72
N GLN A 232 -3.17 20.78 -8.17
CA GLN A 232 -2.85 21.07 -9.58
C GLN A 232 -1.57 20.37 -10.04
N PHE A 233 -0.54 20.29 -9.19
CA PHE A 233 0.68 19.56 -9.47
C PHE A 233 0.40 18.06 -9.66
N ILE A 234 -0.42 17.46 -8.79
CA ILE A 234 -0.81 16.05 -8.90
C ILE A 234 -1.54 15.79 -10.22
N ASN A 235 -2.51 16.64 -10.60
CA ASN A 235 -3.22 16.54 -11.88
C ASN A 235 -2.27 16.56 -13.10
N ARG A 236 -1.16 17.29 -13.03
CA ARG A 236 -0.18 17.34 -14.12
C ARG A 236 0.79 16.19 -14.13
N CYS A 237 1.16 15.67 -12.95
CA CYS A 237 2.33 14.79 -12.79
C CYS A 237 1.97 13.33 -12.48
N VAL A 238 0.72 13.04 -12.09
CA VAL A 238 0.29 11.68 -11.75
C VAL A 238 -0.70 11.20 -12.82
N PRO A 239 -0.28 10.29 -13.72
CA PRO A 239 -1.13 9.80 -14.78
C PRO A 239 -2.42 9.17 -14.24
N GLY A 240 -3.56 9.50 -14.86
CA GLY A 240 -4.86 8.95 -14.50
C GLY A 240 -5.55 9.61 -13.29
N VAL A 241 -4.87 10.52 -12.59
CA VAL A 241 -5.46 11.29 -11.50
C VAL A 241 -6.08 12.58 -12.04
N ASN A 242 -7.31 12.84 -11.61
CA ASN A 242 -8.01 14.09 -11.92
C ASN A 242 -8.76 14.58 -10.67
N ILE A 243 -8.10 15.43 -9.88
CA ILE A 243 -8.71 16.09 -8.72
C ILE A 243 -9.70 17.14 -9.27
N PRO A 244 -10.98 17.06 -8.89
CA PRO A 244 -12.01 17.97 -9.41
C PRO A 244 -11.77 19.45 -9.06
N ASP A 245 -12.17 20.35 -9.94
CA ASP A 245 -11.98 21.81 -9.76
C ASP A 245 -12.59 22.31 -8.45
N HIS A 246 -13.78 21.83 -8.06
CA HIS A 246 -14.41 22.25 -6.79
C HIS A 246 -13.56 21.92 -5.56
N ILE A 247 -12.74 20.85 -5.58
CA ILE A 247 -11.79 20.54 -4.51
C ILE A 247 -10.60 21.50 -4.54
N ILE A 248 -10.11 21.82 -5.75
CA ILE A 248 -9.02 22.79 -5.94
C ILE A 248 -9.45 24.16 -5.46
N ASP A 249 -10.66 24.61 -5.83
CA ASP A 249 -11.23 25.89 -5.42
C ASP A 249 -11.46 25.97 -3.92
N ARG A 250 -11.96 24.89 -3.31
CA ARG A 250 -12.12 24.76 -1.87
C ARG A 250 -10.81 24.96 -1.12
N LEU A 251 -9.72 24.33 -1.62
CA LEU A 251 -8.37 24.53 -1.07
C LEU A 251 -7.82 25.95 -1.32
N ALA A 252 -8.14 26.56 -2.46
CA ALA A 252 -7.69 27.90 -2.80
C ALA A 252 -8.34 28.98 -1.96
N GLN A 253 -9.62 28.80 -1.57
CA GLN A 253 -10.40 29.75 -0.79
C GLN A 253 -10.21 29.59 0.73
N ALA A 254 -9.63 28.45 1.17
CA ALA A 254 -9.43 28.17 2.58
C ALA A 254 -8.42 29.13 3.22
N LYS A 255 -8.73 29.60 4.45
CA LYS A 255 -7.79 30.38 5.26
C LYS A 255 -6.53 29.57 5.61
N ASP A 256 -6.70 28.29 5.90
CA ASP A 256 -5.63 27.30 6.07
C ASP A 256 -5.88 26.12 5.11
N PRO A 257 -5.20 26.12 3.94
CA PRO A 257 -5.37 25.05 2.96
C PRO A 257 -4.99 23.66 3.45
N LEU A 258 -4.06 23.56 4.42
CA LEU A 258 -3.64 22.28 4.96
C LEU A 258 -4.69 21.70 5.90
N GLU A 259 -5.27 22.52 6.77
CA GLU A 259 -6.40 22.13 7.63
C GLU A 259 -7.61 21.71 6.77
N GLU A 260 -7.86 22.46 5.68
CA GLU A 260 -8.93 22.13 4.75
C GLU A 260 -8.66 20.80 4.03
N GLY A 261 -7.41 20.53 3.68
CA GLY A 261 -6.99 19.24 3.13
C GLY A 261 -7.23 18.06 4.10
N VAL A 262 -7.02 18.27 5.40
CA VAL A 262 -7.35 17.29 6.45
C VAL A 262 -8.86 17.03 6.48
N LYS A 263 -9.70 18.08 6.41
CA LYS A 263 -11.17 17.96 6.37
C LYS A 263 -11.61 17.17 5.14
N ILE A 264 -11.07 17.51 3.96
CA ILE A 264 -11.37 16.81 2.71
C ILE A 264 -11.00 15.33 2.81
N ALA A 265 -9.80 15.02 3.31
CA ALA A 265 -9.36 13.63 3.47
C ALA A 265 -10.27 12.85 4.47
N ALA A 266 -10.68 13.49 5.56
CA ALA A 266 -11.61 12.89 6.53
C ALA A 266 -13.00 12.62 5.92
N GLU A 267 -13.53 13.53 5.11
CA GLU A 267 -14.78 13.33 4.35
C GLU A 267 -14.65 12.15 3.39
N GLN A 268 -13.52 12.04 2.67
CA GLN A 268 -13.24 10.93 1.77
C GLN A 268 -13.14 9.59 2.51
N VAL A 269 -12.55 9.55 3.70
CA VAL A 269 -12.55 8.34 4.55
C VAL A 269 -13.96 7.92 4.93
N LYS A 270 -14.85 8.87 5.28
CA LYS A 270 -16.26 8.58 5.61
C LYS A 270 -17.00 7.98 4.41
N ILE A 271 -16.78 8.52 3.22
CA ILE A 271 -17.40 7.98 1.98
C ILE A 271 -16.84 6.58 1.70
N ALA A 272 -15.51 6.41 1.73
CA ALA A 272 -14.87 5.11 1.49
C ALA A 272 -15.37 4.01 2.45
N ARG A 273 -15.67 4.37 3.71
CA ARG A 273 -16.19 3.42 4.70
C ARG A 273 -17.56 2.85 4.34
N GLN A 274 -18.32 3.54 3.51
CA GLN A 274 -19.63 3.05 3.02
C GLN A 274 -19.48 2.19 1.77
N LEU A 275 -18.37 2.32 1.03
CA LEU A 275 -18.20 1.71 -0.28
C LEU A 275 -17.29 0.49 -0.29
N CYS A 276 -16.27 0.45 0.57
CA CYS A 276 -15.24 -0.58 0.52
C CYS A 276 -14.76 -1.02 1.91
N GLN A 277 -13.87 -2.00 1.97
CA GLN A 277 -13.45 -2.69 3.20
C GLN A 277 -12.30 -1.99 3.91
N GLY A 278 -11.81 -0.86 3.42
CA GLY A 278 -10.75 -0.14 4.11
C GLY A 278 -10.26 1.10 3.37
N VAL A 279 -9.28 1.76 3.98
CA VAL A 279 -8.58 2.92 3.42
C VAL A 279 -7.07 2.76 3.51
N HIS A 280 -6.40 3.31 2.51
CA HIS A 280 -4.95 3.48 2.48
C HIS A 280 -4.62 4.98 2.46
N LEU A 281 -4.05 5.50 3.55
CA LEU A 281 -3.80 6.93 3.74
C LEU A 281 -2.39 7.30 3.30
N MET A 282 -2.31 8.31 2.44
CA MET A 282 -1.06 8.84 1.88
C MET A 282 -0.93 10.33 2.24
N ALA A 283 -0.03 10.66 3.16
CA ALA A 283 0.20 12.02 3.64
C ALA A 283 1.69 12.41 3.51
N VAL A 284 2.24 12.28 2.33
CA VAL A 284 3.68 12.43 2.03
C VAL A 284 4.30 13.65 2.74
N LYS A 285 5.29 13.40 3.61
CA LYS A 285 5.97 14.37 4.50
C LYS A 285 5.04 15.04 5.53
N ARG A 286 3.86 14.52 5.76
CA ARG A 286 2.91 14.98 6.78
C ARG A 286 2.15 13.79 7.35
N GLU A 287 2.84 12.70 7.58
CA GLU A 287 2.32 11.47 8.18
C GLU A 287 1.74 11.73 9.58
N ASP A 288 2.21 12.79 10.23
CA ASP A 288 1.67 13.35 11.48
C ASP A 288 0.18 13.73 11.41
N LEU A 289 -0.35 14.02 10.22
CA LEU A 289 -1.75 14.38 10.00
C LEU A 289 -2.68 13.19 9.74
N ILE A 290 -2.16 11.99 9.61
CA ILE A 290 -2.99 10.80 9.42
C ILE A 290 -3.92 10.56 10.62
N VAL A 291 -3.41 10.69 11.84
CA VAL A 291 -4.21 10.55 13.05
C VAL A 291 -5.32 11.61 13.14
N PRO A 292 -5.05 12.91 12.96
CA PRO A 292 -6.09 13.93 12.83
C PRO A 292 -7.16 13.63 11.76
N ILE A 293 -6.78 13.11 10.60
CA ILE A 293 -7.73 12.69 9.55
C ILE A 293 -8.65 11.59 10.07
N LEU A 294 -8.09 10.56 10.69
CA LEU A 294 -8.86 9.44 11.24
C LEU A 294 -9.80 9.88 12.37
N ASP A 295 -9.34 10.76 13.27
CA ASP A 295 -10.16 11.32 14.36
C ASP A 295 -11.34 12.10 13.81
N MET A 296 -11.11 12.99 12.85
CA MET A 296 -12.15 13.77 12.20
C MET A 296 -13.12 12.90 11.38
N ALA A 297 -12.65 11.77 10.87
CA ALA A 297 -13.48 10.79 10.19
C ALA A 297 -14.31 9.92 11.16
N GLY A 298 -14.08 10.01 12.47
CA GLY A 298 -14.75 9.18 13.49
C GLY A 298 -14.29 7.72 13.43
N VAL A 299 -13.02 7.48 13.07
CA VAL A 299 -12.43 6.14 13.03
C VAL A 299 -11.78 5.84 14.37
N ALA A 300 -12.32 4.84 15.06
CA ALA A 300 -11.77 4.40 16.35
C ALA A 300 -10.34 3.85 16.23
N PRO A 301 -9.54 3.92 17.29
CA PRO A 301 -8.26 3.23 17.36
C PRO A 301 -8.40 1.74 17.01
N VAL A 302 -7.38 1.21 16.34
CA VAL A 302 -7.29 -0.22 16.04
C VAL A 302 -7.15 -0.97 17.37
N LYS A 303 -7.97 -1.99 17.58
CA LYS A 303 -7.86 -2.84 18.76
C LYS A 303 -6.48 -3.52 18.73
N GLU A 304 -5.64 -3.23 19.72
CA GLU A 304 -4.44 -4.03 19.93
C GLU A 304 -4.88 -5.46 20.20
N LEU A 305 -4.36 -6.39 19.42
CA LEU A 305 -4.53 -7.80 19.73
C LEU A 305 -3.69 -8.05 20.99
N VAL A 306 -4.36 -8.10 22.14
CA VAL A 306 -3.72 -8.52 23.39
C VAL A 306 -3.16 -9.92 23.14
N THR A 307 -1.85 -10.03 23.12
CA THR A 307 -1.17 -11.33 23.20
C THR A 307 -1.51 -11.93 24.54
N VAL A 308 -2.35 -12.97 24.54
CA VAL A 308 -2.54 -13.86 25.69
C VAL A 308 -1.39 -14.84 25.74
#